data_4b21b9e5536c6203c738e670d531dc64
#
_entry.id   4b21b9e5536c6203c738e670d531dc64
#
_cell.length_a   1.000
_cell.length_b   1.000
_cell.length_c   1.000
_cell.angle_alpha   90.00
_cell.angle_beta   90.00
_cell.angle_gamma   90.00
#
_symmetry.space_group_name_H-M   'P 1'
#
loop_
_entity.id
_entity.type
_entity.pdbx_description
1 polymer ?
#
loop_
_entity_poly.entity_id
_entity_poly.type
_entity_poly.pdbx_seq_one_letter_code
_entity_poly.pdbx_strand_id
1 'polypeptide(L)'
;MFASLRTLVSVGLGLKRLLDLGRAPAPDAADAQTLELLRRADEARQAGRRDEAGTLYRQILQSRKNHLGALRGLRDLAAAAGQWSQALEAQQRIIGAVGSSERSPETEWLAVVHYELGRAELAGGHASAALPHLKNAVRADRHFLPAALAVGDAHETLGEHREAVRAWERAAEIHGALPLLARLERAYRQEGRPTRMIALYREALERAPDNLALAVALGRVFFELEMLDEAADQFEKVEVQAPDLPVVHAFLGAVFERRGERREAFEEYRRALRLGHAFDWPHRCDACGAATPVWQDRCPACRRWNTLRPARP
;
A
#
# COMPACT_ATOMS: atom_id res chain seq x y z
N MET A 1 27.66 -67.25 -33.57
CA MET A 1 27.45 -65.99 -34.33
C MET A 1 25.92 -65.70 -34.41
N PHE A 2 25.25 -65.47 -33.29
CA PHE A 2 23.85 -65.00 -33.21
C PHE A 2 23.56 -64.45 -31.80
N ALA A 3 24.13 -63.24 -31.49
CA ALA A 3 23.84 -62.56 -30.21
C ALA A 3 23.86 -61.03 -30.34
N SER A 4 23.50 -60.46 -31.51
CA SER A 4 23.73 -59.04 -31.75
C SER A 4 22.47 -58.23 -32.20
N LEU A 5 21.29 -58.83 -32.33
CA LEU A 5 20.11 -58.13 -32.84
C LEU A 5 19.04 -57.79 -31.79
N ARG A 6 19.10 -58.39 -30.59
CA ARG A 6 18.11 -58.07 -29.51
C ARG A 6 18.46 -56.84 -28.67
N THR A 7 19.73 -56.42 -28.63
CA THR A 7 20.18 -55.28 -27.84
C THR A 7 19.93 -53.93 -28.51
N LEU A 8 19.87 -53.86 -29.84
CA LEU A 8 19.63 -52.61 -30.58
C LEU A 8 18.13 -52.20 -30.58
N VAL A 9 17.21 -53.14 -30.45
CA VAL A 9 15.76 -52.85 -30.40
C VAL A 9 15.34 -52.31 -29.05
N SER A 10 16.00 -52.70 -27.94
CA SER A 10 15.67 -52.21 -26.59
C SER A 10 16.17 -50.81 -26.33
N VAL A 11 17.29 -50.39 -26.96
CA VAL A 11 17.82 -49.02 -26.84
C VAL A 11 16.98 -48.02 -27.62
N GLY A 12 16.45 -48.40 -28.79
CA GLY A 12 15.56 -47.56 -29.60
C GLY A 12 14.20 -47.30 -28.94
N LEU A 13 13.66 -48.23 -28.18
CA LEU A 13 12.41 -48.09 -27.44
C LEU A 13 12.59 -47.24 -26.18
N GLY A 14 13.79 -47.26 -25.54
CA GLY A 14 14.13 -46.41 -24.40
C GLY A 14 14.31 -44.94 -24.79
N LEU A 15 14.95 -44.67 -25.95
CA LEU A 15 15.11 -43.28 -26.44
C LEU A 15 13.79 -42.65 -26.88
N LYS A 16 12.85 -43.43 -27.48
CA LYS A 16 11.53 -42.91 -27.81
C LYS A 16 10.73 -42.52 -26.55
N ARG A 17 10.81 -43.32 -25.47
CA ARG A 17 10.17 -42.98 -24.19
C ARG A 17 10.81 -41.77 -23.51
N LEU A 18 12.11 -41.57 -23.63
CA LEU A 18 12.81 -40.40 -23.11
C LEU A 18 12.49 -39.10 -23.89
N LEU A 19 12.25 -39.21 -25.21
CA LEU A 19 11.85 -38.10 -26.06
C LEU A 19 10.35 -37.73 -25.88
N ASP A 20 9.51 -38.68 -25.51
CA ASP A 20 8.10 -38.42 -25.19
C ASP A 20 7.88 -37.87 -23.76
N LEU A 21 8.84 -38.07 -22.85
CA LEU A 21 8.78 -37.46 -21.49
C LEU A 21 9.05 -35.94 -21.47
N GLY A 22 9.56 -35.37 -22.55
CA GLY A 22 9.81 -33.93 -22.68
C GLY A 22 8.72 -33.16 -23.45
N ARG A 23 7.75 -33.84 -24.01
CA ARG A 23 6.65 -33.21 -24.74
C ARG A 23 5.47 -33.12 -23.79
N ALA A 24 5.19 -31.90 -23.30
CA ALA A 24 3.94 -31.65 -22.60
C ALA A 24 2.79 -32.18 -23.49
N PRO A 25 1.84 -32.96 -22.94
CA PRO A 25 0.71 -33.45 -23.71
C PRO A 25 0.05 -32.22 -24.37
N ALA A 26 -0.30 -32.38 -25.66
CA ALA A 26 -1.05 -31.33 -26.36
C ALA A 26 -2.30 -31.01 -25.51
N PRO A 27 -2.64 -29.76 -25.28
CA PRO A 27 -3.79 -29.40 -24.46
C PRO A 27 -5.02 -30.11 -25.03
N ASP A 28 -5.78 -30.77 -24.15
CA ASP A 28 -7.07 -31.35 -24.54
C ASP A 28 -7.90 -30.31 -25.27
N ALA A 29 -8.73 -30.69 -26.22
CA ALA A 29 -9.56 -29.77 -26.99
C ALA A 29 -10.38 -28.83 -26.08
N ALA A 30 -10.78 -29.32 -24.90
CA ALA A 30 -11.44 -28.53 -23.84
C ALA A 30 -10.50 -27.50 -23.21
N ASP A 31 -9.19 -27.77 -23.11
CA ASP A 31 -8.18 -26.82 -22.61
C ASP A 31 -7.92 -25.73 -23.65
N ALA A 32 -7.79 -26.11 -24.94
CA ALA A 32 -7.62 -25.15 -26.03
C ALA A 32 -8.81 -24.18 -26.15
N GLN A 33 -10.04 -24.70 -26.02
CA GLN A 33 -11.26 -23.88 -26.04
C GLN A 33 -11.31 -22.91 -24.83
N THR A 34 -10.93 -23.38 -23.64
CA THR A 34 -10.89 -22.55 -22.43
C THR A 34 -9.86 -21.42 -22.55
N LEU A 35 -8.67 -21.71 -23.10
CA LEU A 35 -7.63 -20.72 -23.34
C LEU A 35 -8.08 -19.67 -24.35
N GLU A 36 -8.75 -20.07 -25.44
CA GLU A 36 -9.27 -19.14 -26.44
C GLU A 36 -10.38 -18.25 -25.86
N LEU A 37 -11.30 -18.80 -25.05
CA LEU A 37 -12.30 -17.98 -24.35
C LEU A 37 -11.67 -17.01 -23.38
N LEU A 38 -10.62 -17.41 -22.65
CA LEU A 38 -9.90 -16.54 -21.73
C LEU A 38 -9.22 -15.38 -22.47
N ARG A 39 -8.52 -15.67 -23.57
CA ARG A 39 -7.88 -14.66 -24.41
C ARG A 39 -8.89 -13.62 -24.91
N ARG A 40 -10.03 -14.08 -25.46
CA ARG A 40 -11.11 -13.20 -25.92
C ARG A 40 -11.72 -12.37 -24.79
N ALA A 41 -11.89 -12.97 -23.61
CA ALA A 41 -12.39 -12.25 -22.44
C ALA A 41 -11.42 -11.13 -21.99
N ASP A 42 -10.12 -11.43 -21.97
CA ASP A 42 -9.08 -10.45 -21.63
C ASP A 42 -8.99 -9.31 -22.67
N GLU A 43 -9.08 -9.62 -23.95
CA GLU A 43 -9.14 -8.62 -25.02
C GLU A 43 -10.38 -7.73 -24.92
N ALA A 44 -11.56 -8.30 -24.65
CA ALA A 44 -12.79 -7.55 -24.42
C ALA A 44 -12.66 -6.63 -23.20
N ARG A 45 -12.05 -7.12 -22.12
CA ARG A 45 -11.78 -6.33 -20.90
C ARG A 45 -10.82 -5.16 -21.19
N GLN A 46 -9.73 -5.40 -21.91
CA GLN A 46 -8.76 -4.37 -22.29
C GLN A 46 -9.38 -3.32 -23.21
N ALA A 47 -10.28 -3.75 -24.12
CA ALA A 47 -11.04 -2.87 -25.01
C ALA A 47 -12.21 -2.13 -24.30
N GLY A 48 -12.40 -2.32 -22.98
CA GLY A 48 -13.47 -1.70 -22.21
C GLY A 48 -14.88 -2.31 -22.41
N ARG A 49 -15.01 -3.40 -23.15
CA ARG A 49 -16.27 -4.14 -23.38
C ARG A 49 -16.59 -5.04 -22.19
N ARG A 50 -17.01 -4.42 -21.09
CA ARG A 50 -17.12 -5.07 -19.78
C ARG A 50 -18.16 -6.21 -19.75
N ASP A 51 -19.32 -6.02 -20.39
CA ASP A 51 -20.41 -7.01 -20.39
C ASP A 51 -20.02 -8.27 -21.18
N GLU A 52 -19.38 -8.08 -22.34
CA GLU A 52 -18.85 -9.18 -23.15
C GLU A 52 -17.79 -9.96 -22.37
N ALA A 53 -16.80 -9.27 -21.78
CA ALA A 53 -15.77 -9.89 -20.98
C ALA A 53 -16.36 -10.68 -19.80
N GLY A 54 -17.31 -10.09 -19.07
CA GLY A 54 -18.00 -10.74 -17.95
C GLY A 54 -18.77 -12.00 -18.38
N THR A 55 -19.39 -11.97 -19.54
CA THR A 55 -20.10 -13.13 -20.10
C THR A 55 -19.14 -14.27 -20.43
N LEU A 56 -18.01 -13.98 -21.10
CA LEU A 56 -16.99 -14.97 -21.44
C LEU A 56 -16.33 -15.58 -20.21
N TYR A 57 -16.00 -14.78 -19.17
CA TYR A 57 -15.47 -15.32 -17.92
C TYR A 57 -16.48 -16.24 -17.21
N ARG A 58 -17.79 -15.88 -17.18
CA ARG A 58 -18.82 -16.74 -16.58
C ARG A 58 -18.98 -18.04 -17.37
N GLN A 59 -18.89 -17.99 -18.70
CA GLN A 59 -18.93 -19.19 -19.53
C GLN A 59 -17.77 -20.15 -19.21
N ILE A 60 -16.56 -19.65 -18.99
CA ILE A 60 -15.44 -20.47 -18.52
C ILE A 60 -15.77 -21.11 -17.17
N LEU A 61 -16.35 -20.35 -16.24
CA LEU A 61 -16.66 -20.83 -14.90
C LEU A 61 -17.82 -21.83 -14.84
N GLN A 62 -18.67 -21.91 -15.88
CA GLN A 62 -19.67 -22.97 -16.01
C GLN A 62 -19.03 -24.36 -16.24
N SER A 63 -17.99 -24.41 -17.06
CA SER A 63 -17.24 -25.65 -17.32
C SER A 63 -16.16 -25.94 -16.26
N ARG A 64 -15.50 -24.87 -15.74
CA ARG A 64 -14.40 -24.94 -14.78
C ARG A 64 -14.59 -23.99 -13.62
N LYS A 65 -15.34 -24.43 -12.60
CA LYS A 65 -15.81 -23.60 -11.47
C LYS A 65 -14.72 -22.78 -10.78
N ASN A 66 -13.47 -23.25 -10.73
CA ASN A 66 -12.36 -22.61 -10.02
C ASN A 66 -11.24 -22.18 -10.98
N HIS A 67 -11.57 -21.83 -12.23
CA HIS A 67 -10.58 -21.33 -13.17
C HIS A 67 -10.05 -19.97 -12.72
N LEU A 68 -8.81 -19.90 -12.25
CA LEU A 68 -8.21 -18.72 -11.62
C LEU A 68 -8.20 -17.49 -12.53
N GLY A 69 -7.84 -17.65 -13.82
CA GLY A 69 -7.85 -16.53 -14.78
C GLY A 69 -9.23 -15.90 -14.93
N ALA A 70 -10.29 -16.70 -15.03
CA ALA A 70 -11.66 -16.20 -15.14
C ALA A 70 -12.15 -15.55 -13.83
N LEU A 71 -11.81 -16.12 -12.67
CA LEU A 71 -12.13 -15.52 -11.37
C LEU A 71 -11.42 -14.18 -11.18
N ARG A 72 -10.12 -14.09 -11.52
CA ARG A 72 -9.35 -12.85 -11.48
C ARG A 72 -9.95 -11.80 -12.43
N GLY A 73 -10.35 -12.20 -13.64
CA GLY A 73 -11.02 -11.32 -14.60
C GLY A 73 -12.34 -10.75 -14.07
N LEU A 74 -13.20 -11.58 -13.45
CA LEU A 74 -14.45 -11.12 -12.83
C LEU A 74 -14.21 -10.21 -11.63
N ARG A 75 -13.24 -10.55 -10.77
CA ARG A 75 -12.83 -9.67 -9.66
C ARG A 75 -12.44 -8.29 -10.17
N ASP A 76 -11.59 -8.24 -11.20
CA ASP A 76 -11.05 -6.99 -11.74
C ASP A 76 -12.16 -6.16 -12.40
N LEU A 77 -13.11 -6.80 -13.10
CA LEU A 77 -14.29 -6.13 -13.66
C LEU A 77 -15.18 -5.54 -12.55
N ALA A 78 -15.45 -6.32 -11.50
CA ALA A 78 -16.24 -5.88 -10.37
C ALA A 78 -15.56 -4.72 -9.63
N ALA A 79 -14.25 -4.83 -9.37
CA ALA A 79 -13.46 -3.75 -8.75
C ALA A 79 -13.44 -2.46 -9.59
N ALA A 80 -13.31 -2.59 -10.93
CA ALA A 80 -13.36 -1.44 -11.83
C ALA A 80 -14.75 -0.78 -11.91
N ALA A 81 -15.82 -1.54 -11.58
CA ALA A 81 -17.19 -1.05 -11.51
C ALA A 81 -17.57 -0.57 -10.08
N GLY A 82 -16.69 -0.68 -9.08
CA GLY A 82 -17.02 -0.37 -7.68
C GLY A 82 -17.93 -1.40 -7.00
N GLN A 83 -18.12 -2.57 -7.62
CA GLN A 83 -18.98 -3.65 -7.11
C GLN A 83 -18.20 -4.54 -6.15
N TRP A 84 -17.81 -3.96 -5.00
CA TRP A 84 -16.86 -4.58 -4.07
C TRP A 84 -17.35 -5.89 -3.44
N SER A 85 -18.67 -6.05 -3.25
CA SER A 85 -19.24 -7.32 -2.77
C SER A 85 -19.02 -8.46 -3.76
N GLN A 86 -19.19 -8.21 -5.07
CA GLN A 86 -18.92 -9.19 -6.12
C GLN A 86 -17.42 -9.48 -6.24
N ALA A 87 -16.58 -8.43 -6.10
CA ALA A 87 -15.14 -8.59 -6.06
C ALA A 87 -14.69 -9.47 -4.88
N LEU A 88 -15.33 -9.32 -3.71
CA LEU A 88 -15.05 -10.15 -2.52
C LEU A 88 -15.42 -11.62 -2.77
N GLU A 89 -16.59 -11.89 -3.34
CA GLU A 89 -17.01 -13.27 -3.66
C GLU A 89 -16.00 -13.94 -4.60
N ALA A 90 -15.60 -13.26 -5.68
CA ALA A 90 -14.60 -13.77 -6.59
C ALA A 90 -13.25 -14.01 -5.88
N GLN A 91 -12.80 -13.06 -5.05
CA GLN A 91 -11.52 -13.14 -4.33
C GLN A 91 -11.50 -14.29 -3.31
N GLN A 92 -12.59 -14.52 -2.59
CA GLN A 92 -12.69 -15.66 -1.66
C GLN A 92 -12.57 -17.00 -2.39
N ARG A 93 -13.18 -17.12 -3.57
CA ARG A 93 -13.04 -18.33 -4.41
C ARG A 93 -11.61 -18.50 -4.91
N ILE A 94 -10.93 -17.41 -5.29
CA ILE A 94 -9.51 -17.44 -5.69
C ILE A 94 -8.64 -17.94 -4.53
N ILE A 95 -8.79 -17.36 -3.32
CA ILE A 95 -8.03 -17.78 -2.12
C ILE A 95 -8.23 -19.27 -1.80
N GLY A 96 -9.45 -19.80 -2.01
CA GLY A 96 -9.74 -21.21 -1.82
C GLY A 96 -9.15 -22.13 -2.89
N ALA A 97 -8.80 -21.60 -4.06
CA ALA A 97 -8.32 -22.36 -5.22
C ALA A 97 -6.80 -22.25 -5.44
N VAL A 98 -6.15 -21.20 -4.93
CA VAL A 98 -4.70 -21.00 -5.12
C VAL A 98 -3.88 -21.84 -4.15
N GLY A 99 -2.71 -22.31 -4.63
CA GLY A 99 -1.69 -22.94 -3.80
C GLY A 99 -1.00 -21.97 -2.85
N SER A 100 -0.21 -22.50 -1.92
CA SER A 100 0.50 -21.72 -0.91
C SER A 100 1.46 -20.67 -1.50
N SER A 101 2.10 -20.95 -2.62
CA SER A 101 3.05 -20.07 -3.30
C SER A 101 2.40 -18.82 -3.91
N GLU A 102 1.14 -18.91 -4.35
CA GLU A 102 0.40 -17.79 -4.95
C GLU A 102 -0.50 -17.05 -3.94
N ARG A 103 -0.50 -17.47 -2.68
CA ARG A 103 -1.42 -16.94 -1.68
C ARG A 103 -1.12 -15.49 -1.30
N SER A 104 0.15 -15.07 -1.26
CA SER A 104 0.54 -13.73 -0.83
C SER A 104 -0.07 -12.61 -1.69
N PRO A 105 0.08 -12.59 -3.03
CA PRO A 105 -0.56 -11.56 -3.84
C PRO A 105 -2.08 -11.56 -3.77
N GLU A 106 -2.69 -12.72 -3.55
CA GLU A 106 -4.15 -12.81 -3.42
C GLU A 106 -4.65 -12.35 -2.05
N THR A 107 -3.84 -12.47 -0.98
CA THR A 107 -4.17 -11.86 0.32
C THR A 107 -4.07 -10.34 0.29
N GLU A 108 -3.12 -9.77 -0.46
CA GLU A 108 -3.06 -8.33 -0.71
C GLU A 108 -4.32 -7.82 -1.42
N TRP A 109 -4.80 -8.53 -2.44
CA TRP A 109 -6.07 -8.21 -3.10
C TRP A 109 -7.27 -8.32 -2.16
N LEU A 110 -7.28 -9.36 -1.30
CA LEU A 110 -8.33 -9.51 -0.28
C LEU A 110 -8.35 -8.31 0.68
N ALA A 111 -7.17 -7.82 1.08
CA ALA A 111 -7.05 -6.61 1.91
C ALA A 111 -7.66 -5.39 1.20
N VAL A 112 -7.34 -5.17 -0.07
CA VAL A 112 -7.89 -4.06 -0.88
C VAL A 112 -9.41 -4.15 -0.96
N VAL A 113 -9.97 -5.33 -1.27
CA VAL A 113 -11.43 -5.49 -1.42
C VAL A 113 -12.16 -5.24 -0.10
N HIS A 114 -11.65 -5.78 1.00
CA HIS A 114 -12.21 -5.50 2.31
C HIS A 114 -12.08 -4.03 2.72
N TYR A 115 -10.95 -3.39 2.42
CA TYR A 115 -10.76 -1.97 2.67
C TYR A 115 -11.78 -1.11 1.92
N GLU A 116 -12.01 -1.39 0.63
CA GLU A 116 -12.96 -0.63 -0.17
C GLU A 116 -14.42 -0.82 0.29
N LEU A 117 -14.78 -2.03 0.72
CA LEU A 117 -16.09 -2.25 1.37
C LEU A 117 -16.23 -1.41 2.64
N GLY A 118 -15.23 -1.48 3.52
CA GLY A 118 -15.26 -0.68 4.75
C GLY A 118 -15.28 0.82 4.48
N ARG A 119 -14.55 1.29 3.46
CA ARG A 119 -14.55 2.69 3.05
C ARG A 119 -15.92 3.15 2.49
N ALA A 120 -16.59 2.28 1.73
CA ALA A 120 -17.93 2.56 1.24
C ALA A 120 -18.94 2.70 2.39
N GLU A 121 -18.85 1.81 3.40
CA GLU A 121 -19.68 1.91 4.60
C GLU A 121 -19.38 3.18 5.40
N LEU A 122 -18.11 3.57 5.56
CA LEU A 122 -17.75 4.84 6.20
C LEU A 122 -18.32 6.05 5.45
N ALA A 123 -18.22 6.05 4.13
CA ALA A 123 -18.79 7.12 3.30
C ALA A 123 -20.32 7.20 3.41
N GLY A 124 -20.98 6.07 3.67
CA GLY A 124 -22.42 5.99 3.95
C GLY A 124 -22.79 6.37 5.40
N GLY A 125 -21.82 6.68 6.26
CA GLY A 125 -22.07 6.98 7.67
C GLY A 125 -22.24 5.73 8.57
N HIS A 126 -21.98 4.53 8.05
CA HIS A 126 -22.18 3.26 8.74
C HIS A 126 -20.87 2.75 9.36
N ALA A 127 -20.25 3.54 10.25
CA ALA A 127 -18.94 3.23 10.82
C ALA A 127 -18.88 1.87 11.56
N SER A 128 -19.97 1.46 12.22
CA SER A 128 -20.09 0.15 12.87
C SER A 128 -20.05 -1.01 11.88
N ALA A 129 -20.67 -0.86 10.71
CA ALA A 129 -20.64 -1.85 9.63
C ALA A 129 -19.29 -1.87 8.88
N ALA A 130 -18.58 -0.75 8.83
CA ALA A 130 -17.26 -0.64 8.25
C ALA A 130 -16.18 -1.43 9.01
N LEU A 131 -16.23 -1.42 10.35
CA LEU A 131 -15.19 -2.01 11.21
C LEU A 131 -14.85 -3.48 10.93
N PRO A 132 -15.81 -4.41 10.76
CA PRO A 132 -15.50 -5.79 10.41
C PRO A 132 -14.70 -5.91 9.11
N HIS A 133 -15.07 -5.15 8.08
CA HIS A 133 -14.38 -5.14 6.81
C HIS A 133 -12.96 -4.59 6.95
N LEU A 134 -12.78 -3.43 7.60
CA LEU A 134 -11.48 -2.82 7.81
C LEU A 134 -10.55 -3.71 8.64
N LYS A 135 -11.07 -4.36 9.70
CA LYS A 135 -10.30 -5.33 10.49
C LYS A 135 -9.91 -6.57 9.69
N ASN A 136 -10.79 -7.05 8.78
CA ASN A 136 -10.44 -8.14 7.87
C ASN A 136 -9.37 -7.73 6.84
N ALA A 137 -9.39 -6.49 6.37
CA ALA A 137 -8.33 -5.96 5.50
C ALA A 137 -6.96 -5.99 6.20
N VAL A 138 -6.87 -5.52 7.46
CA VAL A 138 -5.63 -5.57 8.26
C VAL A 138 -5.19 -7.02 8.56
N ARG A 139 -6.13 -7.96 8.74
CA ARG A 139 -5.78 -9.39 8.92
C ARG A 139 -5.24 -10.00 7.63
N ALA A 140 -5.78 -9.62 6.48
CA ALA A 140 -5.34 -10.14 5.18
C ALA A 140 -3.95 -9.61 4.83
N ASP A 141 -3.70 -8.33 5.08
CA ASP A 141 -2.38 -7.71 4.93
C ASP A 141 -2.12 -6.68 6.05
N ARG A 142 -1.28 -7.06 7.01
CA ARG A 142 -0.87 -6.18 8.13
C ARG A 142 -0.06 -4.96 7.69
N HIS A 143 0.54 -5.00 6.50
CA HIS A 143 1.34 -3.90 5.94
C HIS A 143 0.50 -2.95 5.07
N PHE A 144 -0.80 -3.20 4.94
CA PHE A 144 -1.70 -2.32 4.21
C PHE A 144 -2.11 -1.11 5.05
N LEU A 145 -1.26 -0.08 5.04
CA LEU A 145 -1.44 1.15 5.82
C LEU A 145 -2.83 1.81 5.69
N PRO A 146 -3.46 1.90 4.48
CA PRO A 146 -4.79 2.51 4.37
C PRO A 146 -5.84 1.87 5.28
N ALA A 147 -5.85 0.53 5.39
CA ALA A 147 -6.79 -0.16 6.26
C ALA A 147 -6.50 0.07 7.75
N ALA A 148 -5.21 0.09 8.12
CA ALA A 148 -4.80 0.36 9.49
C ALA A 148 -5.22 1.76 9.97
N LEU A 149 -5.09 2.78 9.10
CA LEU A 149 -5.59 4.13 9.35
C LEU A 149 -7.10 4.13 9.51
N ALA A 150 -7.82 3.51 8.57
CA ALA A 150 -9.28 3.51 8.52
C ALA A 150 -9.93 2.80 9.72
N VAL A 151 -9.28 1.78 10.32
CA VAL A 151 -9.77 1.16 11.56
C VAL A 151 -9.85 2.18 12.69
N GLY A 152 -8.79 2.96 12.88
CA GLY A 152 -8.79 4.01 13.91
C GLY A 152 -9.77 5.14 13.58
N ASP A 153 -9.82 5.59 12.31
CA ASP A 153 -10.74 6.62 11.84
C ASP A 153 -12.22 6.20 12.04
N ALA A 154 -12.54 4.90 11.85
CA ALA A 154 -13.86 4.35 12.11
C ALA A 154 -14.23 4.38 13.61
N HIS A 155 -13.29 4.00 14.50
CA HIS A 155 -13.49 4.12 15.94
C HIS A 155 -13.66 5.59 16.36
N GLU A 156 -12.90 6.52 15.79
CA GLU A 156 -13.04 7.95 16.05
C GLU A 156 -14.43 8.47 15.64
N THR A 157 -14.94 8.04 14.46
CA THR A 157 -16.29 8.38 13.98
C THR A 157 -17.39 7.86 14.93
N LEU A 158 -17.15 6.74 15.60
CA LEU A 158 -18.06 6.19 16.62
C LEU A 158 -17.93 6.86 17.99
N GLY A 159 -17.01 7.81 18.16
CA GLY A 159 -16.71 8.43 19.46
C GLY A 159 -15.89 7.52 20.39
N GLU A 160 -15.38 6.42 19.89
CA GLU A 160 -14.59 5.44 20.65
C GLU A 160 -13.11 5.83 20.66
N HIS A 161 -12.79 7.04 21.19
CA HIS A 161 -11.44 7.63 21.11
C HIS A 161 -10.32 6.74 21.63
N ARG A 162 -10.57 6.01 22.73
CA ARG A 162 -9.55 5.10 23.30
C ARG A 162 -9.24 3.93 22.37
N GLU A 163 -10.25 3.39 21.68
CA GLU A 163 -10.07 2.29 20.73
C GLU A 163 -9.40 2.79 19.43
N ALA A 164 -9.70 4.03 19.01
CA ALA A 164 -9.01 4.68 17.89
C ALA A 164 -7.50 4.79 18.16
N VAL A 165 -7.13 5.35 19.33
CA VAL A 165 -5.71 5.48 19.74
C VAL A 165 -5.03 4.10 19.79
N ARG A 166 -5.65 3.10 20.42
CA ARG A 166 -5.11 1.74 20.48
C ARG A 166 -4.94 1.11 19.10
N ALA A 167 -5.85 1.37 18.17
CA ALA A 167 -5.75 0.87 16.80
C ALA A 167 -4.56 1.50 16.07
N TRP A 168 -4.38 2.81 16.19
CA TRP A 168 -3.25 3.52 15.60
C TRP A 168 -1.92 3.19 16.27
N GLU A 169 -1.86 3.02 17.62
CA GLU A 169 -0.65 2.58 18.33
C GLU A 169 -0.17 1.21 17.80
N ARG A 170 -1.08 0.22 17.71
CA ARG A 170 -0.75 -1.10 17.13
C ARG A 170 -0.26 -1.00 15.68
N ALA A 171 -0.85 -0.10 14.90
CA ALA A 171 -0.39 0.12 13.55
C ALA A 171 1.00 0.79 13.51
N ALA A 172 1.32 1.67 14.45
CA ALA A 172 2.61 2.36 14.55
C ALA A 172 3.78 1.42 14.89
N GLU A 173 3.52 0.26 15.51
CA GLU A 173 4.52 -0.78 15.70
C GLU A 173 5.06 -1.34 14.36
N ILE A 174 4.23 -1.28 13.32
CA ILE A 174 4.56 -1.80 11.98
C ILE A 174 4.95 -0.66 11.03
N HIS A 175 4.26 0.48 11.14
CA HIS A 175 4.33 1.59 10.19
C HIS A 175 4.88 2.86 10.84
N GLY A 176 6.05 3.30 10.43
CA GLY A 176 6.57 4.63 10.78
C GLY A 176 6.05 5.74 9.84
N ALA A 177 4.83 5.62 9.32
CA ALA A 177 4.31 6.52 8.28
C ALA A 177 3.71 7.80 8.88
N LEU A 178 4.10 8.96 8.35
CA LEU A 178 3.63 10.28 8.82
C LEU A 178 2.10 10.41 8.94
N PRO A 179 1.27 9.91 8.00
CA PRO A 179 -0.19 10.01 8.14
C PRO A 179 -0.74 9.32 9.38
N LEU A 180 -0.08 8.25 9.83
CA LEU A 180 -0.44 7.52 11.06
C LEU A 180 0.03 8.27 12.30
N LEU A 181 1.30 8.72 12.28
CA LEU A 181 1.88 9.46 13.40
C LEU A 181 1.14 10.77 13.66
N ALA A 182 0.68 11.46 12.59
CA ALA A 182 -0.12 12.66 12.70
C ALA A 182 -1.48 12.44 13.41
N ARG A 183 -2.10 11.26 13.24
CA ARG A 183 -3.35 10.91 13.97
C ARG A 183 -3.08 10.70 15.46
N LEU A 184 -2.02 9.97 15.78
CA LEU A 184 -1.59 9.75 17.17
C LEU A 184 -1.15 11.06 17.83
N GLU A 185 -0.40 11.91 17.11
CA GLU A 185 -0.01 13.23 17.59
C GLU A 185 -1.24 14.06 17.95
N ARG A 186 -2.25 14.14 17.06
CA ARG A 186 -3.49 14.86 17.32
C ARG A 186 -4.19 14.33 18.57
N ALA A 187 -4.30 13.01 18.71
CA ALA A 187 -4.92 12.38 19.87
C ALA A 187 -4.15 12.67 21.17
N TYR A 188 -2.83 12.53 21.16
CA TYR A 188 -2.00 12.80 22.36
C TYR A 188 -1.99 14.29 22.73
N ARG A 189 -2.09 15.18 21.74
CA ARG A 189 -2.25 16.63 21.98
C ARG A 189 -3.57 16.92 22.69
N GLN A 190 -4.67 16.31 22.26
CA GLN A 190 -5.99 16.44 22.89
C GLN A 190 -6.00 15.88 24.33
N GLU A 191 -5.24 14.82 24.57
CA GLU A 191 -5.06 14.22 25.91
C GLU A 191 -4.06 14.98 26.81
N GLY A 192 -3.37 16.01 26.30
CA GLY A 192 -2.33 16.75 27.03
C GLY A 192 -1.09 15.89 27.34
N ARG A 193 -0.67 15.03 26.43
CA ARG A 193 0.43 14.05 26.62
C ARG A 193 1.64 14.34 25.71
N PRO A 194 2.36 15.49 25.87
CA PRO A 194 3.44 15.91 24.97
C PRO A 194 4.61 14.92 24.95
N THR A 195 4.94 14.28 26.07
CA THR A 195 6.01 13.28 26.14
C THR A 195 5.75 12.08 25.24
N ARG A 196 4.49 11.67 25.10
CA ARG A 196 4.10 10.59 24.17
C ARG A 196 4.27 11.00 22.70
N MET A 197 3.99 12.26 22.37
CA MET A 197 4.21 12.78 21.02
C MET A 197 5.70 12.72 20.65
N ILE A 198 6.58 13.17 21.55
CA ILE A 198 8.03 13.11 21.33
C ILE A 198 8.51 11.67 21.17
N ALA A 199 8.11 10.78 22.10
CA ALA A 199 8.49 9.38 22.06
C ALA A 199 8.06 8.71 20.75
N LEU A 200 6.84 8.96 20.28
CA LEU A 200 6.31 8.43 19.04
C LEU A 200 7.22 8.70 17.83
N TYR A 201 7.64 9.98 17.66
CA TYR A 201 8.50 10.35 16.54
C TYR A 201 9.94 9.87 16.70
N ARG A 202 10.47 9.84 17.95
CA ARG A 202 11.80 9.28 18.22
C ARG A 202 11.87 7.79 17.88
N GLU A 203 10.91 7.00 18.33
CA GLU A 203 10.84 5.57 18.02
C GLU A 203 10.69 5.30 16.52
N ALA A 204 9.91 6.13 15.81
CA ALA A 204 9.78 6.02 14.36
C ALA A 204 11.10 6.36 13.65
N LEU A 205 11.82 7.37 14.13
CA LEU A 205 13.10 7.79 13.57
C LEU A 205 14.22 6.79 13.87
N GLU A 206 14.23 6.15 15.05
CA GLU A 206 15.17 5.07 15.38
C GLU A 206 15.04 3.89 14.40
N ARG A 207 13.81 3.57 13.95
CA ARG A 207 13.57 2.51 12.95
C ARG A 207 13.93 2.94 11.52
N ALA A 208 13.92 4.24 11.24
CA ALA A 208 14.20 4.80 9.92
C ALA A 208 15.05 6.08 10.07
N PRO A 209 16.34 5.97 10.46
CA PRO A 209 17.19 7.12 10.79
C PRO A 209 17.43 8.07 9.62
N ASP A 210 17.37 7.58 8.39
CA ASP A 210 17.56 8.37 7.18
C ASP A 210 16.26 9.05 6.68
N ASN A 211 15.16 8.93 7.44
CA ASN A 211 13.88 9.50 7.02
C ASN A 211 13.79 10.97 7.46
N LEU A 212 14.23 11.85 6.58
CA LEU A 212 14.24 13.31 6.84
C LEU A 212 12.85 13.86 7.14
N ALA A 213 11.78 13.29 6.59
CA ALA A 213 10.41 13.72 6.86
C ALA A 213 10.02 13.47 8.32
N LEU A 214 10.44 12.35 8.92
CA LEU A 214 10.26 12.06 10.35
C LEU A 214 11.13 12.99 11.20
N ALA A 215 12.37 13.25 10.78
CA ALA A 215 13.29 14.12 11.48
C ALA A 215 12.76 15.57 11.55
N VAL A 216 12.23 16.08 10.44
CA VAL A 216 11.56 17.41 10.38
C VAL A 216 10.30 17.40 11.24
N ALA A 217 9.49 16.36 11.19
CA ALA A 217 8.28 16.28 12.01
C ALA A 217 8.59 16.28 13.51
N LEU A 218 9.67 15.62 13.94
CA LEU A 218 10.15 15.67 15.33
C LEU A 218 10.59 17.09 15.72
N GLY A 219 11.39 17.76 14.87
CA GLY A 219 11.79 19.16 15.09
C GLY A 219 10.59 20.09 15.22
N ARG A 220 9.57 19.91 14.36
CA ARG A 220 8.31 20.66 14.47
C ARG A 220 7.58 20.40 15.78
N VAL A 221 7.53 19.16 16.26
CA VAL A 221 6.92 18.83 17.57
C VAL A 221 7.66 19.53 18.71
N PHE A 222 9.01 19.55 18.70
CA PHE A 222 9.79 20.28 19.68
C PHE A 222 9.49 21.79 19.63
N PHE A 223 9.47 22.39 18.43
CA PHE A 223 9.13 23.79 18.24
C PHE A 223 7.75 24.16 18.78
N GLU A 224 6.72 23.37 18.49
CA GLU A 224 5.35 23.59 18.96
C GLU A 224 5.20 23.43 20.48
N LEU A 225 6.08 22.67 21.11
CA LEU A 225 6.16 22.51 22.56
C LEU A 225 7.08 23.54 23.24
N GLU A 226 7.54 24.56 22.52
CA GLU A 226 8.48 25.59 22.99
C GLU A 226 9.83 25.01 23.46
N MET A 227 10.20 23.83 23.04
CA MET A 227 11.50 23.20 23.26
C MET A 227 12.48 23.67 22.17
N LEU A 228 12.84 24.96 22.22
CA LEU A 228 13.50 25.65 21.13
C LEU A 228 14.94 25.14 20.88
N ASP A 229 15.63 24.68 21.92
CA ASP A 229 16.99 24.16 21.77
C ASP A 229 16.98 22.80 21.10
N GLU A 230 16.09 21.90 21.52
CA GLU A 230 15.91 20.61 20.90
C GLU A 230 15.38 20.72 19.46
N ALA A 231 14.55 21.71 19.19
CA ALA A 231 14.06 22.00 17.85
C ALA A 231 15.21 22.45 16.93
N ALA A 232 16.06 23.40 17.38
CA ALA A 232 17.23 23.84 16.63
C ALA A 232 18.17 22.68 16.35
N ASP A 233 18.60 21.95 17.38
CA ASP A 233 19.48 20.78 17.25
C ASP A 233 18.94 19.76 16.26
N GLN A 234 17.64 19.54 16.24
CA GLN A 234 17.00 18.58 15.33
C GLN A 234 17.00 19.10 13.90
N PHE A 235 16.70 20.37 13.67
CA PHE A 235 16.70 20.97 12.33
C PHE A 235 18.12 21.13 11.77
N GLU A 236 19.11 21.49 12.57
CA GLU A 236 20.52 21.54 12.17
C GLU A 236 21.04 20.17 11.72
N LYS A 237 20.67 19.09 12.41
CA LYS A 237 20.99 17.72 11.96
C LYS A 237 20.40 17.38 10.59
N VAL A 238 19.19 17.88 10.31
CA VAL A 238 18.55 17.70 9.01
C VAL A 238 19.23 18.59 7.95
N GLU A 239 19.58 19.83 8.28
CA GLU A 239 20.28 20.76 7.39
C GLU A 239 21.61 20.18 6.90
N VAL A 240 22.37 19.53 7.77
CA VAL A 240 23.64 18.85 7.39
C VAL A 240 23.41 17.76 6.33
N GLN A 241 22.27 17.07 6.37
CA GLN A 241 21.96 16.00 5.42
C GLN A 241 21.28 16.52 4.14
N ALA A 242 20.51 17.61 4.27
CA ALA A 242 19.72 18.19 3.19
C ALA A 242 19.72 19.75 3.31
N PRO A 243 20.84 20.41 2.92
CA PRO A 243 21.04 21.85 3.10
C PRO A 243 20.07 22.69 2.26
N ASP A 244 19.51 22.12 1.20
CA ASP A 244 18.59 22.82 0.30
C ASP A 244 17.10 22.52 0.61
N LEU A 245 16.80 22.06 1.83
CA LEU A 245 15.43 21.72 2.22
C LEU A 245 14.73 22.96 2.80
N PRO A 246 13.80 23.62 2.06
CA PRO A 246 13.24 24.92 2.44
C PRO A 246 12.53 24.92 3.79
N VAL A 247 11.85 23.80 4.13
CA VAL A 247 11.09 23.66 5.37
C VAL A 247 11.99 23.73 6.61
N VAL A 248 13.24 23.26 6.53
CA VAL A 248 14.21 23.31 7.63
C VAL A 248 14.60 24.74 7.93
N HIS A 249 14.96 25.50 6.89
CA HIS A 249 15.30 26.92 7.02
C HIS A 249 14.10 27.76 7.53
N ALA A 250 12.88 27.42 7.10
CA ALA A 250 11.69 28.08 7.61
C ALA A 250 11.50 27.86 9.11
N PHE A 251 11.72 26.63 9.60
CA PHE A 251 11.62 26.33 11.03
C PHE A 251 12.81 26.88 11.84
N LEU A 252 14.03 26.82 11.32
CA LEU A 252 15.19 27.46 11.97
C LEU A 252 14.96 28.96 12.13
N GLY A 253 14.47 29.63 11.08
CA GLY A 253 14.08 31.05 11.15
C GLY A 253 13.03 31.28 12.24
N ALA A 254 12.03 30.43 12.37
CA ALA A 254 11.00 30.52 13.42
C ALA A 254 11.58 30.30 14.83
N VAL A 255 12.52 29.37 14.98
CA VAL A 255 13.22 29.10 16.24
C VAL A 255 14.02 30.33 16.65
N PHE A 256 14.86 30.87 15.76
CA PHE A 256 15.66 32.07 16.03
C PHE A 256 14.78 33.30 16.35
N GLU A 257 13.66 33.48 15.66
CA GLU A 257 12.69 34.51 15.95
C GLU A 257 12.15 34.42 17.40
N ARG A 258 11.76 33.16 17.83
CA ARG A 258 11.29 32.90 19.20
C ARG A 258 12.36 33.15 20.26
N ARG A 259 13.65 32.96 19.94
CA ARG A 259 14.78 33.27 20.81
C ARG A 259 15.12 34.77 20.81
N GLY A 260 14.55 35.58 19.92
CA GLY A 260 14.85 37.00 19.76
C GLY A 260 16.07 37.28 18.87
N GLU A 261 16.63 36.30 18.23
CA GLU A 261 17.80 36.34 17.33
C GLU A 261 17.35 36.77 15.92
N ARG A 262 16.97 38.03 15.79
CA ARG A 262 16.29 38.57 14.60
C ARG A 262 17.11 38.50 13.33
N ARG A 263 18.43 38.65 13.42
CA ARG A 263 19.31 38.63 12.26
C ARG A 263 19.40 37.23 11.67
N GLU A 264 19.61 36.26 12.52
CA GLU A 264 19.69 34.84 12.20
C GLU A 264 18.34 34.36 11.62
N ALA A 265 17.23 34.74 12.25
CA ALA A 265 15.88 34.45 11.76
C ALA A 265 15.67 34.98 10.33
N PHE A 266 16.08 36.26 10.08
CA PHE A 266 15.92 36.83 8.75
C PHE A 266 16.74 36.11 7.67
N GLU A 267 17.97 35.71 7.97
CA GLU A 267 18.80 34.96 7.01
C GLU A 267 18.22 33.61 6.69
N GLU A 268 17.70 32.88 7.69
CA GLU A 268 17.08 31.57 7.47
C GLU A 268 15.77 31.68 6.68
N TYR A 269 14.89 32.62 7.00
CA TYR A 269 13.69 32.86 6.19
C TYR A 269 14.03 33.22 4.74
N ARG A 270 15.09 34.04 4.54
CA ARG A 270 15.56 34.39 3.21
C ARG A 270 16.08 33.20 2.41
N ARG A 271 16.75 32.23 3.08
CA ARG A 271 17.15 30.95 2.48
C ARG A 271 15.92 30.13 2.08
N ALA A 272 14.96 29.94 2.99
CA ALA A 272 13.73 29.22 2.71
C ALA A 272 12.99 29.77 1.49
N LEU A 273 12.84 31.09 1.38
CA LEU A 273 12.16 31.75 0.26
C LEU A 273 12.90 31.62 -1.08
N ARG A 274 14.24 31.54 -1.07
CA ARG A 274 15.02 31.31 -2.30
C ARG A 274 14.91 29.92 -2.82
N LEU A 275 14.75 28.94 -1.94
CA LEU A 275 14.63 27.53 -2.29
C LEU A 275 13.22 27.15 -2.78
N GLY A 276 12.20 27.99 -2.55
CA GLY A 276 10.81 27.77 -2.97
C GLY A 276 10.08 26.73 -2.13
N HIS A 277 8.77 26.62 -2.30
CA HIS A 277 7.88 25.58 -1.70
C HIS A 277 8.23 25.12 -0.27
N ALA A 278 8.43 26.08 0.64
CA ALA A 278 9.01 25.85 1.96
C ALA A 278 8.27 24.86 2.87
N PHE A 279 6.99 24.60 2.61
CA PHE A 279 6.14 23.76 3.46
C PHE A 279 5.61 22.50 2.78
N ASP A 280 5.99 22.25 1.52
CA ASP A 280 5.55 21.10 0.76
C ASP A 280 6.50 19.93 0.97
N TRP A 281 5.95 18.79 1.38
CA TRP A 281 6.68 17.54 1.37
C TRP A 281 6.09 16.61 0.31
N PRO A 282 6.63 16.63 -0.91
CA PRO A 282 6.07 15.82 -1.98
C PRO A 282 6.23 14.32 -1.70
N HIS A 283 5.31 13.56 -2.26
CA HIS A 283 5.35 12.10 -2.22
C HIS A 283 5.63 11.57 -3.63
N ARG A 284 6.37 10.49 -3.70
CA ARG A 284 6.66 9.79 -4.96
C ARG A 284 6.10 8.37 -4.90
N CYS A 285 5.53 7.92 -6.00
CA CYS A 285 5.04 6.56 -6.13
C CYS A 285 6.19 5.59 -6.42
N ASP A 286 6.40 4.57 -5.58
CA ASP A 286 7.43 3.53 -5.77
C ASP A 286 7.19 2.70 -7.03
N ALA A 287 5.94 2.63 -7.52
CA ALA A 287 5.59 1.79 -8.64
C ALA A 287 5.74 2.47 -10.01
N CYS A 288 5.52 3.81 -10.12
CA CYS A 288 5.54 4.51 -11.40
C CYS A 288 6.35 5.82 -11.38
N GLY A 289 6.91 6.21 -10.23
CA GLY A 289 7.72 7.42 -10.09
C GLY A 289 6.93 8.74 -10.09
N ALA A 290 5.60 8.73 -10.26
CA ALA A 290 4.79 9.94 -10.26
C ALA A 290 4.85 10.66 -8.92
N ALA A 291 5.05 11.99 -8.95
CA ALA A 291 5.05 12.83 -7.77
C ALA A 291 3.65 13.37 -7.46
N THR A 292 3.34 13.50 -6.17
CA THR A 292 2.11 14.15 -5.68
C THR A 292 2.44 15.06 -4.51
N PRO A 293 1.77 16.21 -4.34
CA PRO A 293 2.05 17.10 -3.22
C PRO A 293 1.58 16.53 -1.87
N VAL A 294 0.59 15.66 -1.88
CA VAL A 294 -0.05 15.13 -0.68
C VAL A 294 -0.10 13.60 -0.74
N TRP A 295 0.09 12.95 0.41
CA TRP A 295 -0.11 11.51 0.51
C TRP A 295 -1.57 11.11 0.25
N GLN A 296 -1.73 10.02 -0.49
CA GLN A 296 -3.01 9.39 -0.79
C GLN A 296 -2.86 7.88 -0.64
N ASP A 297 -3.95 7.20 -0.35
CA ASP A 297 -4.00 5.74 -0.25
C ASP A 297 -3.75 5.03 -1.59
N ARG A 298 -4.06 5.73 -2.70
CA ARG A 298 -3.93 5.25 -4.07
C ARG A 298 -3.20 6.26 -4.95
N CYS A 299 -2.23 5.80 -5.73
CA CYS A 299 -1.52 6.67 -6.67
C CYS A 299 -2.47 7.21 -7.76
N PRO A 300 -2.56 8.52 -7.99
CA PRO A 300 -3.46 9.08 -9.01
C PRO A 300 -3.06 8.70 -10.44
N ALA A 301 -1.78 8.45 -10.70
CA ALA A 301 -1.28 8.12 -12.04
C ALA A 301 -1.46 6.63 -12.37
N CYS A 302 -0.86 5.72 -11.58
CA CYS A 302 -0.88 4.28 -11.88
C CYS A 302 -1.99 3.50 -11.17
N ARG A 303 -2.78 4.16 -10.34
CA ARG A 303 -3.90 3.58 -9.59
C ARG A 303 -3.53 2.47 -8.60
N ARG A 304 -2.25 2.21 -8.34
CA ARG A 304 -1.80 1.24 -7.33
C ARG A 304 -1.98 1.79 -5.93
N TRP A 305 -2.32 0.91 -5.02
CA TRP A 305 -2.56 1.20 -3.61
C TRP A 305 -1.27 1.20 -2.81
N ASN A 306 -1.22 2.01 -1.75
CA ASN A 306 -0.15 2.04 -0.74
C ASN A 306 1.27 2.19 -1.33
N THR A 307 1.41 2.94 -2.42
CA THR A 307 2.68 3.11 -3.14
C THR A 307 3.31 4.49 -3.00
N LEU A 308 2.64 5.44 -2.32
CA LEU A 308 3.16 6.78 -2.13
C LEU A 308 4.05 6.84 -0.89
N ARG A 309 5.28 7.29 -1.09
CA ARG A 309 6.29 7.49 -0.03
C ARG A 309 6.75 8.94 -0.05
N PRO A 310 7.20 9.49 1.09
CA PRO A 310 7.85 10.80 1.09
C PRO A 310 8.99 10.80 0.08
N ALA A 311 9.01 11.80 -0.81
CA ALA A 311 10.11 11.94 -1.75
C ALA A 311 11.38 12.30 -0.95
N ARG A 312 12.52 11.73 -1.34
CA ARG A 312 13.80 12.27 -0.87
C ARG A 312 14.01 13.61 -1.54
N PRO A 313 14.46 14.61 -0.80
CA PRO A 313 14.79 15.91 -1.36
C PRO A 313 15.85 15.82 -2.45
#